data_7f020a0d48ec9cc359d0588e29f74251
#
_entry.id   7f020a0d48ec9cc359d0588e29f74251
#
_cell.length_a   1.000
_cell.length_b   1.000
_cell.length_c   1.000
_cell.angle_alpha   90.00
_cell.angle_beta   90.00
_cell.angle_gamma   90.00
#
_symmetry.space_group_name_H-M   'P 1'
#
loop_
_entity.id
_entity.type
_entity.pdbx_description
1 polymer ?
#
loop_
_entity_poly.entity_id
_entity_poly.type
_entity_poly.pdbx_seq_one_letter_code
_entity_poly.pdbx_strand_id
1 'polypeptide(L)'
;DLVEGALRMMRKMSPEDVAQVQRGMAARGDSTDLLKTINVPTLIITGDEDLMTGVNEAEPMRRSISGSQLRVIAKAGHYAAIEQAEEVTPLLRQFLQSLP
;
A
#
# COMPACT_ATOMS: atom_id res chain seq x y z
N ASP A 1 -11.40 -15.20 -11.31
CA ASP A 1 -10.22 -14.32 -11.42
C ASP A 1 -10.24 -13.24 -10.36
N LEU A 2 -9.26 -12.36 -10.36
CA LEU A 2 -9.14 -11.30 -9.34
C LEU A 2 -10.29 -10.28 -9.43
N VAL A 3 -10.69 -9.91 -10.62
CA VAL A 3 -11.79 -8.95 -10.83
C VAL A 3 -13.10 -9.52 -10.28
N GLU A 4 -13.40 -10.76 -10.61
CA GLU A 4 -14.61 -11.44 -10.15
C GLU A 4 -14.62 -11.58 -8.62
N GLY A 5 -13.48 -11.91 -8.02
CA GLY A 5 -13.33 -11.99 -6.58
C GLY A 5 -13.57 -10.64 -5.89
N ALA A 6 -13.00 -9.57 -6.43
CA ALA A 6 -13.19 -8.22 -5.94
C ALA A 6 -14.64 -7.78 -6.01
N LEU A 7 -15.31 -7.99 -7.15
CA LEU A 7 -16.73 -7.67 -7.33
C LEU A 7 -17.60 -8.41 -6.33
N ARG A 8 -17.30 -9.67 -6.08
CA ARG A 8 -18.04 -10.48 -5.11
C ARG A 8 -17.93 -9.91 -3.70
N MET A 9 -16.75 -9.46 -3.31
CA MET A 9 -16.55 -8.80 -2.03
C MET A 9 -17.31 -7.48 -1.95
N MET A 10 -17.21 -6.66 -2.97
CA MET A 10 -17.88 -5.35 -3.02
C MET A 10 -19.40 -5.47 -2.93
N ARG A 11 -20.00 -6.48 -3.58
CA ARG A 11 -21.45 -6.71 -3.54
C ARG A 11 -21.98 -7.07 -2.14
N LYS A 12 -21.11 -7.52 -1.24
CA LYS A 12 -21.48 -7.82 0.14
C LYS A 12 -21.51 -6.59 1.05
N MET A 13 -20.96 -5.47 0.60
CA MET A 13 -20.90 -4.26 1.39
C MET A 13 -22.20 -3.47 1.27
N SER A 14 -22.70 -2.92 2.38
CA SER A 14 -23.85 -2.05 2.33
C SER A 14 -23.47 -0.67 1.80
N PRO A 15 -24.37 0.04 1.08
CA PRO A 15 -24.09 1.41 0.65
C PRO A 15 -23.80 2.35 1.82
N GLU A 16 -24.45 2.14 2.96
CA GLU A 16 -24.22 2.95 4.16
C GLU A 16 -22.79 2.77 4.72
N ASP A 17 -22.31 1.54 4.78
CA ASP A 17 -20.95 1.25 5.24
C ASP A 17 -19.90 1.90 4.30
N VAL A 18 -20.13 1.79 2.99
CA VAL A 18 -19.25 2.42 2.00
C VAL A 18 -19.25 3.94 2.18
N ALA A 19 -20.43 4.55 2.37
CA ALA A 19 -20.54 5.99 2.58
C ALA A 19 -19.80 6.45 3.85
N GLN A 20 -19.91 5.69 4.94
CA GLN A 20 -19.19 6.00 6.19
C GLN A 20 -17.68 5.94 6.03
N VAL A 21 -17.17 4.92 5.34
CA VAL A 21 -15.73 4.80 5.04
C VAL A 21 -15.27 5.99 4.19
N GLN A 22 -16.03 6.37 3.18
CA GLN A 22 -15.71 7.52 2.33
C GLN A 22 -15.68 8.83 3.13
N ARG A 23 -16.63 9.03 4.03
CA ARG A 23 -16.65 10.21 4.91
C ARG A 23 -15.44 10.23 5.84
N GLY A 24 -15.07 9.07 6.39
CA GLY A 24 -13.88 8.95 7.23
C GLY A 24 -12.59 9.28 6.48
N MET A 25 -12.46 8.79 5.24
CA MET A 25 -11.32 9.11 4.39
C MET A 25 -11.26 10.60 4.06
N ALA A 26 -12.41 11.22 3.76
CA ALA A 26 -12.48 12.66 3.45
C ALA A 26 -12.12 13.54 4.67
N ALA A 27 -12.44 13.09 5.86
CA ALA A 27 -12.16 13.81 7.11
C ALA A 27 -10.76 13.57 7.65
N ARG A 28 -10.01 12.62 7.09
CA ARG A 28 -8.67 12.26 7.56
C ARG A 28 -7.69 13.41 7.32
N GLY A 29 -6.94 13.78 8.37
CA GLY A 29 -5.89 14.78 8.29
C GLY A 29 -4.63 14.27 7.57
N ASP A 30 -3.77 15.21 7.20
CA ASP A 30 -2.46 14.91 6.62
C ASP A 30 -1.51 14.40 7.71
N SER A 31 -0.93 13.21 7.50
CA SER A 31 0.02 12.58 8.41
C SER A 31 1.47 12.66 7.92
N THR A 32 1.75 13.47 6.90
CA THR A 32 3.09 13.55 6.29
C THR A 32 4.18 13.87 7.30
N ASP A 33 3.92 14.77 8.25
CA ASP A 33 4.92 15.14 9.26
C ASP A 33 5.25 13.98 10.21
N LEU A 34 4.33 13.05 10.42
CA LEU A 34 4.55 11.89 11.26
C LEU A 34 5.58 10.91 10.66
N LEU A 35 5.75 10.92 9.33
CA LEU A 35 6.71 10.03 8.67
C LEU A 35 8.13 10.23 9.19
N LYS A 36 8.49 11.45 9.52
CA LYS A 36 9.82 11.80 10.03
C LYS A 36 10.09 11.23 11.42
N THR A 37 9.05 10.86 12.15
CA THR A 37 9.17 10.29 13.50
C THR A 37 9.28 8.77 13.49
N ILE A 38 9.09 8.13 12.34
CA ILE A 38 9.20 6.67 12.22
C ILE A 38 10.67 6.29 12.24
N ASN A 39 11.06 5.51 13.23
CA ASN A 39 12.44 5.09 13.45
C ASN A 39 12.60 3.57 13.52
N VAL A 40 11.62 2.83 13.02
CA VAL A 40 11.64 1.37 12.94
C VAL A 40 11.91 0.94 11.50
N PRO A 41 12.44 -0.29 11.28
CA PRO A 41 12.62 -0.81 9.91
C PRO A 41 11.31 -0.76 9.14
N THR A 42 11.36 -0.19 7.93
CA THR A 42 10.16 0.06 7.12
C THR A 42 10.41 -0.37 5.69
N LEU A 43 9.48 -1.15 5.16
CA LEU A 43 9.44 -1.54 3.74
C LEU A 43 8.20 -0.94 3.10
N ILE A 44 8.40 -0.21 2.01
CA ILE A 44 7.33 0.39 1.21
C ILE A 44 7.27 -0.37 -0.12
N ILE A 45 6.09 -0.87 -0.46
CA ILE A 45 5.86 -1.59 -1.72
C ILE A 45 4.76 -0.87 -2.49
N THR A 46 4.99 -0.60 -3.76
CA THR A 46 4.00 -0.01 -4.66
C THR A 46 4.08 -0.64 -6.03
N GLY A 47 2.97 -0.66 -6.77
CA GLY A 47 2.94 -1.08 -8.16
C GLY A 47 3.33 0.08 -9.09
N ASP A 48 4.02 -0.23 -10.19
CA ASP A 48 4.40 0.78 -11.18
C ASP A 48 3.21 1.32 -11.99
N GLU A 49 2.10 0.60 -11.98
CA GLU A 49 0.85 0.98 -12.64
C GLU A 49 -0.21 1.46 -11.65
N ASP A 50 0.15 1.71 -10.40
CA ASP A 50 -0.78 2.23 -9.39
C ASP A 50 -1.08 3.70 -9.67
N LEU A 51 -2.33 3.98 -10.06
CA LEU A 51 -2.79 5.33 -10.37
C LEU A 51 -3.29 6.10 -9.15
N MET A 52 -3.42 5.44 -8.00
CA MET A 52 -3.94 6.03 -6.77
C MET A 52 -2.82 6.46 -5.83
N THR A 53 -1.96 5.52 -5.47
CA THR A 53 -0.84 5.73 -4.54
C THR A 53 0.40 5.02 -5.07
N GLY A 54 0.88 5.49 -6.21
CA GLY A 54 2.02 4.91 -6.91
C GLY A 54 3.36 5.46 -6.44
N VAL A 55 4.33 5.44 -7.35
CA VAL A 55 5.71 5.86 -7.07
C VAL A 55 5.79 7.33 -6.63
N ASN A 56 4.94 8.18 -7.18
CA ASN A 56 4.90 9.62 -6.84
C ASN A 56 4.56 9.88 -5.37
N GLU A 57 3.78 8.99 -4.75
CA GLU A 57 3.43 9.06 -3.34
C GLU A 57 4.42 8.27 -2.48
N ALA A 58 4.90 7.14 -2.98
CA ALA A 58 5.81 6.26 -2.26
C ALA A 58 7.21 6.85 -2.09
N GLU A 59 7.74 7.54 -3.09
CA GLU A 59 9.08 8.11 -3.05
C GLU A 59 9.24 9.22 -1.98
N PRO A 60 8.30 10.16 -1.81
CA PRO A 60 8.33 11.08 -0.68
C PRO A 60 8.27 10.37 0.68
N MET A 61 7.53 9.28 0.81
CA MET A 61 7.51 8.48 2.04
C MET A 61 8.89 7.89 2.33
N ARG A 62 9.52 7.29 1.33
CA ARG A 62 10.87 6.72 1.47
C ARG A 62 11.86 7.78 1.92
N ARG A 63 11.80 8.98 1.35
CA ARG A 63 12.71 10.08 1.74
C ARG A 63 12.46 10.57 3.15
N SER A 64 11.20 10.52 3.60
CA SER A 64 10.81 11.01 4.93
C SER A 64 11.07 10.01 6.05
N ILE A 65 11.00 8.72 5.77
CA ILE A 65 11.21 7.66 6.76
C ILE A 65 12.68 7.22 6.69
N SER A 66 13.45 7.54 7.70
CA SER A 66 14.88 7.22 7.75
C SER A 66 15.11 5.70 7.67
N GLY A 67 15.99 5.30 6.75
CA GLY A 67 16.33 3.89 6.57
C GLY A 67 15.26 3.04 5.90
N SER A 68 14.17 3.63 5.42
CA SER A 68 13.13 2.87 4.72
C SER A 68 13.62 2.36 3.37
N GLN A 69 13.05 1.26 2.93
CA GLN A 69 13.29 0.64 1.64
C GLN A 69 12.05 0.78 0.78
N LEU A 70 12.22 1.14 -0.49
CA LEU A 70 11.14 1.17 -1.47
C LEU A 70 11.35 0.07 -2.51
N ARG A 71 10.31 -0.70 -2.78
CA ARG A 71 10.27 -1.68 -3.86
C ARG A 71 9.10 -1.36 -4.79
N VAL A 72 9.40 -1.18 -6.05
CA VAL A 72 8.40 -0.93 -7.10
C VAL A 72 8.18 -2.23 -7.85
N ILE A 73 6.93 -2.69 -7.90
CA ILE A 73 6.55 -3.96 -8.51
C ILE A 73 6.08 -3.69 -9.93
N ALA A 74 6.76 -4.32 -10.90
CA ALA A 74 6.42 -4.18 -12.31
C ALA A 74 5.05 -4.82 -12.62
N LYS A 75 4.32 -4.22 -13.54
CA LYS A 75 3.02 -4.70 -14.03
C LYS A 75 2.02 -4.93 -12.90
N ALA A 76 2.03 -4.07 -11.91
CA ALA A 76 1.14 -4.12 -10.76
C ALA A 76 0.49 -2.77 -10.51
N GLY A 77 -0.82 -2.81 -10.22
CA GLY A 77 -1.59 -1.65 -9.80
C GLY A 77 -1.66 -1.53 -8.29
N HIS A 78 -2.80 -1.06 -7.80
CA HIS A 78 -3.00 -0.78 -6.38
C HIS A 78 -2.94 -2.03 -5.49
N TYR A 79 -3.32 -3.18 -6.02
CA TYR A 79 -3.31 -4.45 -5.29
C TYR A 79 -2.07 -5.29 -5.62
N ALA A 80 -0.90 -4.66 -5.62
CA ALA A 80 0.35 -5.29 -6.02
C ALA A 80 0.60 -6.65 -5.35
N ALA A 81 0.27 -6.78 -4.06
CA ALA A 81 0.47 -8.02 -3.30
C ALA A 81 -0.39 -9.18 -3.81
N ILE A 82 -1.53 -8.88 -4.44
CA ILE A 82 -2.42 -9.89 -5.03
C ILE A 82 -2.10 -10.09 -6.51
N GLU A 83 -1.86 -8.98 -7.23
CA GLU A 83 -1.61 -9.01 -8.67
C GLU A 83 -0.28 -9.67 -9.01
N GLN A 84 0.74 -9.46 -8.18
CA GLN A 84 2.10 -9.99 -8.36
C GLN A 84 2.59 -10.65 -7.07
N ALA A 85 1.81 -11.59 -6.54
CA ALA A 85 2.11 -12.27 -5.28
C ALA A 85 3.46 -13.00 -5.31
N GLU A 86 3.84 -13.54 -6.47
CA GLU A 86 5.10 -14.27 -6.63
C GLU A 86 6.33 -13.35 -6.48
N GLU A 87 6.17 -12.06 -6.76
CA GLU A 87 7.24 -11.08 -6.56
C GLU A 87 7.20 -10.47 -5.17
N VAL A 88 6.01 -10.14 -4.67
CA VAL A 88 5.85 -9.45 -3.39
C VAL A 88 6.17 -10.36 -2.20
N THR A 89 5.73 -11.61 -2.24
CA THR A 89 5.91 -12.54 -1.11
C THR A 89 7.38 -12.75 -0.75
N PRO A 90 8.31 -12.98 -1.70
CA PRO A 90 9.74 -13.08 -1.37
C PRO A 90 10.31 -11.80 -0.76
N LEU A 91 9.88 -10.64 -1.24
CA LEU A 91 10.34 -9.36 -0.68
C LEU A 91 9.91 -9.19 0.78
N LEU A 92 8.67 -9.54 1.09
CA LEU A 92 8.17 -9.50 2.47
C LEU A 92 8.94 -10.47 3.36
N ARG A 93 9.16 -11.70 2.88
CA ARG A 93 9.90 -12.71 3.63
C ARG A 93 11.33 -12.25 3.90
N GLN A 94 12.02 -11.74 2.89
CA GLN A 94 13.38 -11.24 3.02
C GLN A 94 13.47 -10.09 4.01
N PHE A 95 12.51 -9.15 3.94
CA PHE A 95 12.45 -8.04 4.88
C PHE A 95 12.28 -8.53 6.31
N LEU A 96 11.32 -9.43 6.55
CA LEU A 96 11.08 -9.99 7.89
C LEU A 96 12.30 -10.74 8.43
N GLN A 97 13.00 -11.48 7.58
CA GLN A 97 14.21 -12.20 7.97
C GLN A 97 15.40 -11.27 8.28
N SER A 98 15.39 -10.05 7.74
CA SER A 98 16.44 -9.05 7.99
C SER A 98 16.26 -8.30 9.31
N LEU A 99 15.11 -8.46 9.96
CA LEU A 99 14.83 -7.77 11.22
C LEU A 99 15.63 -8.36 12.37
N PRO A 100 16.11 -7.51 13.31
CA PRO A 100 16.83 -7.98 14.49
C PRO A 100 15.95 -8.80 15.42
#